data_2f08fca84c23c163cb36095acfeed1c3
#
_entry.id   2f08fca84c23c163cb36095acfeed1c3
#
_cell.length_a   1.000
_cell.length_b   1.000
_cell.length_c   1.000
_cell.angle_alpha   90.00
_cell.angle_beta   90.00
_cell.angle_gamma   90.00
#
_symmetry.space_group_name_H-M   'P 1'
#
loop_
_entity.id
_entity.type
_entity.pdbx_description
1 polymer ?
#
loop_
_entity_poly.entity_id
_entity_poly.type
_entity_poly.pdbx_seq_one_letter_code
_entity_poly.pdbx_strand_id
1 'polypeptide(L)'
;MRYIAMNNFRVAAEQAEQFEQRWRRRRSYLQGVPGFESFQLLRGESHDGTIHYMSHSTWASKEAFLAWTESDSFVQAHRGEPLPKGMVLGPPHLECFEAVALDDC
;
A
#
# COMPACT_ATOMS: atom_id res chain seq x y z
N MET A 1 -3.13 16.66 -11.14
CA MET A 1 -4.13 15.88 -10.37
C MET A 1 -3.43 14.92 -9.43
N ARG A 2 -3.91 14.85 -8.22
CA ARG A 2 -3.42 13.85 -7.28
C ARG A 2 -3.74 12.45 -7.80
N TYR A 3 -2.84 11.55 -7.50
CA TYR A 3 -2.97 10.17 -7.93
C TYR A 3 -2.98 9.28 -6.70
N ILE A 4 -3.90 8.32 -6.67
CA ILE A 4 -4.08 7.46 -5.51
C ILE A 4 -3.86 6.02 -5.93
N ALA A 5 -2.95 5.34 -5.23
CA ALA A 5 -2.68 3.93 -5.49
C ALA A 5 -3.11 3.12 -4.28
N MET A 6 -3.97 2.14 -4.51
CA MET A 6 -4.51 1.28 -3.47
C MET A 6 -4.19 -0.17 -3.80
N ASN A 7 -3.58 -0.86 -2.85
CA ASN A 7 -3.28 -2.27 -3.04
C ASN A 7 -4.04 -3.08 -2.01
N ASN A 8 -4.84 -4.02 -2.47
CA ASN A 8 -5.76 -4.77 -1.63
C ASN A 8 -5.17 -6.14 -1.28
N PHE A 9 -5.30 -6.53 0.00
CA PHE A 9 -4.77 -7.79 0.49
C PHE A 9 -5.82 -8.51 1.31
N ARG A 10 -5.87 -9.83 1.17
CA ARG A 10 -6.62 -10.68 2.10
C ARG A 10 -5.61 -11.33 3.03
N VAL A 11 -5.73 -11.06 4.32
CA VAL A 11 -4.74 -11.48 5.31
C VAL A 11 -5.38 -12.45 6.29
N ALA A 12 -4.67 -13.55 6.59
CA ALA A 12 -5.13 -14.48 7.62
C ALA A 12 -5.24 -13.73 8.94
N ALA A 13 -6.41 -13.77 9.58
CA ALA A 13 -6.68 -13.02 10.80
C ALA A 13 -5.66 -13.30 11.90
N GLU A 14 -5.22 -14.55 12.02
CA GLU A 14 -4.23 -14.95 13.02
C GLU A 14 -2.84 -14.35 12.79
N GLN A 15 -2.57 -13.85 11.59
CA GLN A 15 -1.29 -13.24 11.25
C GLN A 15 -1.40 -11.72 11.01
N ALA A 16 -2.54 -11.13 11.37
CA ALA A 16 -2.78 -9.72 11.11
C ALA A 16 -1.77 -8.81 11.79
N GLU A 17 -1.43 -9.11 13.05
CA GLU A 17 -0.48 -8.28 13.79
C GLU A 17 0.91 -8.31 13.13
N GLN A 18 1.37 -9.48 12.71
CA GLN A 18 2.64 -9.61 12.02
C GLN A 18 2.63 -8.88 10.68
N PHE A 19 1.50 -8.91 9.98
CA PHE A 19 1.34 -8.18 8.72
C PHE A 19 1.49 -6.67 8.96
N GLU A 20 0.84 -6.14 9.98
CA GLU A 20 0.94 -4.71 10.29
C GLU A 20 2.37 -4.32 10.70
N GLN A 21 3.06 -5.18 11.45
CA GLN A 21 4.45 -4.92 11.85
C GLN A 21 5.36 -4.82 10.63
N ARG A 22 5.16 -5.65 9.63
CA ARG A 22 5.96 -5.57 8.41
C ARG A 22 5.79 -4.22 7.72
N TRP A 23 4.59 -3.69 7.68
CA TRP A 23 4.33 -2.38 7.09
C TRP A 23 4.96 -1.25 7.90
N ARG A 24 4.96 -1.34 9.21
CA ARG A 24 5.60 -0.33 10.05
C ARG A 24 7.09 -0.23 9.76
N ARG A 25 7.75 -1.34 9.49
CA ARG A 25 9.17 -1.36 9.16
C ARG A 25 9.49 -0.79 7.79
N ARG A 26 8.50 -0.73 6.89
CA ARG A 26 8.70 -0.26 5.52
C ARG A 26 8.42 1.23 5.33
N ARG A 27 7.92 1.90 6.33
CA ARG A 27 7.51 3.30 6.21
C ARG A 27 8.64 4.23 5.76
N SER A 28 9.86 3.97 6.21
CA SER A 28 11.00 4.82 5.91
C SER A 28 11.33 4.91 4.43
N TYR A 29 10.91 3.95 3.63
CA TYR A 29 11.23 3.93 2.20
C TYR A 29 10.39 4.93 1.40
N LEU A 30 9.35 5.48 1.97
CA LEU A 30 8.50 6.47 1.30
C LEU A 30 8.88 7.90 1.64
N GLN A 31 9.59 8.11 2.74
CA GLN A 31 9.98 9.46 3.15
C GLN A 31 10.97 10.05 2.15
N GLY A 32 10.70 11.30 1.75
CA GLY A 32 11.59 12.00 0.82
C GLY A 32 11.43 11.61 -0.65
N VAL A 33 10.50 10.70 -0.95
CA VAL A 33 10.25 10.34 -2.36
C VAL A 33 9.54 11.51 -3.05
N PRO A 34 10.06 12.00 -4.18
CA PRO A 34 9.45 13.14 -4.86
C PRO A 34 8.00 12.86 -5.22
N GLY A 35 7.12 13.80 -4.87
CA GLY A 35 5.70 13.72 -5.17
C GLY A 35 4.88 12.84 -4.23
N PHE A 36 5.52 12.16 -3.30
CA PHE A 36 4.80 11.39 -2.29
C PHE A 36 4.12 12.33 -1.30
N GLU A 37 2.84 12.12 -1.02
CA GLU A 37 2.09 12.99 -0.11
C GLU A 37 1.69 12.28 1.17
N SER A 38 1.09 11.09 1.08
CA SER A 38 0.65 10.40 2.29
C SER A 38 0.53 8.89 2.05
N PHE A 39 0.58 8.16 3.15
CA PHE A 39 0.41 6.72 3.13
C PHE A 39 -0.38 6.27 4.35
N GLN A 40 -1.30 5.33 4.13
CA GLN A 40 -2.04 4.69 5.21
C GLN A 40 -2.18 3.20 4.91
N LEU A 41 -2.10 2.40 5.94
CA LEU A 41 -2.54 1.00 5.86
C LEU A 41 -3.91 0.94 6.52
N LEU A 42 -4.91 0.52 5.75
CA LEU A 42 -6.28 0.49 6.22
C LEU A 42 -6.68 -0.94 6.54
N ARG A 43 -7.30 -1.13 7.69
CA ARG A 43 -7.80 -2.44 8.12
C ARG A 43 -9.31 -2.46 7.96
N GLY A 44 -9.80 -3.39 7.14
CA GLY A 44 -11.22 -3.61 6.98
C GLY A 44 -11.75 -4.59 8.01
N GLU A 45 -12.94 -5.12 7.74
CA GLU A 45 -13.58 -6.06 8.64
C GLU A 45 -13.04 -7.47 8.48
N SER A 46 -13.14 -8.24 9.58
CA SER A 46 -12.81 -9.65 9.57
C SER A 46 -13.99 -10.44 9.00
N HIS A 47 -13.68 -11.39 8.12
CA HIS A 47 -14.70 -12.23 7.51
C HIS A 47 -14.12 -13.61 7.21
N ASP A 48 -14.76 -14.67 7.75
CA ASP A 48 -14.31 -16.04 7.52
C ASP A 48 -12.83 -16.29 7.83
N GLY A 49 -12.35 -15.70 8.91
CA GLY A 49 -10.96 -15.89 9.33
C GLY A 49 -9.95 -15.08 8.55
N THR A 50 -10.40 -14.15 7.71
CA THR A 50 -9.53 -13.26 6.97
C THR A 50 -9.88 -11.80 7.23
N ILE A 51 -8.91 -10.91 7.04
CA ILE A 51 -9.12 -9.48 7.17
C ILE A 51 -8.71 -8.83 5.85
N HIS A 52 -9.56 -7.93 5.35
CA HIS A 52 -9.23 -7.16 4.16
C HIS A 52 -8.38 -5.96 4.57
N TYR A 53 -7.16 -5.89 4.05
CA TYR A 53 -6.29 -4.74 4.23
C TYR A 53 -6.11 -4.01 2.92
N MET A 54 -5.89 -2.72 3.02
CA MET A 54 -5.62 -1.90 1.84
C MET A 54 -4.47 -0.94 2.17
N SER A 55 -3.42 -0.96 1.35
CA SER A 55 -2.42 0.09 1.41
C SER A 55 -2.90 1.24 0.53
N HIS A 56 -2.87 2.45 1.07
CA HIS A 56 -3.41 3.63 0.40
C HIS A 56 -2.33 4.70 0.37
N SER A 57 -1.87 5.04 -0.83
CA SER A 57 -0.86 6.08 -1.00
C SER A 57 -1.38 7.17 -1.92
N THR A 58 -1.07 8.42 -1.55
CA THR A 58 -1.46 9.60 -2.32
C THR A 58 -0.21 10.26 -2.88
N TRP A 59 -0.27 10.63 -4.15
CA TRP A 59 0.84 11.18 -4.91
C TRP A 59 0.43 12.47 -5.59
N ALA A 60 1.37 13.39 -5.76
CA ALA A 60 1.11 14.66 -6.42
C ALA A 60 0.64 14.46 -7.87
N SER A 61 1.11 13.39 -8.52
CA SER A 61 0.77 13.09 -9.90
C SER A 61 0.97 11.62 -10.20
N LYS A 62 0.39 11.16 -11.30
CA LYS A 62 0.62 9.80 -11.79
C LYS A 62 2.10 9.58 -12.09
N GLU A 63 2.75 10.60 -12.68
CA GLU A 63 4.15 10.51 -13.04
C GLU A 63 5.05 10.30 -11.82
N ALA A 64 4.71 10.95 -10.70
CA ALA A 64 5.46 10.77 -9.46
C ALA A 64 5.35 9.33 -8.95
N PHE A 65 4.15 8.75 -9.01
CA PHE A 65 3.96 7.36 -8.61
C PHE A 65 4.75 6.41 -9.51
N LEU A 66 4.67 6.60 -10.82
CA LEU A 66 5.39 5.73 -11.77
C LEU A 66 6.90 5.84 -11.57
N ALA A 67 7.40 7.05 -11.34
CA ALA A 67 8.83 7.24 -11.09
C ALA A 67 9.27 6.48 -9.83
N TRP A 68 8.44 6.50 -8.79
CA TRP A 68 8.76 5.74 -7.58
C TRP A 68 8.82 4.24 -7.84
N THR A 69 7.91 3.69 -8.64
CA THR A 69 7.91 2.24 -8.93
C THR A 69 9.16 1.79 -9.66
N GLU A 70 9.88 2.72 -10.29
CA GLU A 70 11.12 2.43 -11.00
C GLU A 70 12.36 2.80 -10.16
N SER A 71 12.18 3.27 -8.93
CA SER A 71 13.26 3.76 -8.10
C SER A 71 13.92 2.65 -7.28
N ASP A 72 15.14 2.94 -6.80
CA ASP A 72 15.83 2.04 -5.89
C ASP A 72 15.07 1.87 -4.58
N SER A 73 14.41 2.92 -4.11
CA SER A 73 13.62 2.86 -2.88
C SER A 73 12.48 1.85 -3.01
N PHE A 74 11.83 1.81 -4.17
CA PHE A 74 10.78 0.82 -4.44
C PHE A 74 11.33 -0.60 -4.39
N VAL A 75 12.47 -0.81 -5.06
CA VAL A 75 13.12 -2.12 -5.08
C VAL A 75 13.46 -2.56 -3.67
N GLN A 76 14.05 -1.68 -2.86
CA GLN A 76 14.42 -2.00 -1.49
C GLN A 76 13.18 -2.29 -0.62
N ALA A 77 12.10 -1.53 -0.79
CA ALA A 77 10.88 -1.73 -0.03
C ALA A 77 10.25 -3.10 -0.31
N HIS A 78 10.42 -3.61 -1.53
CA HIS A 78 9.84 -4.88 -1.96
C HIS A 78 10.82 -6.05 -1.93
N ARG A 79 12.05 -5.81 -1.53
CA ARG A 79 13.11 -6.82 -1.48
C ARG A 79 13.26 -7.47 -0.12
N GLY A 80 12.48 -7.06 0.85
CA GLY A 80 12.58 -7.55 2.22
C GLY A 80 12.32 -9.04 2.33
N GLU A 81 12.25 -9.52 3.55
CA GLU A 81 11.96 -10.91 3.82
C GLU A 81 10.68 -11.33 3.11
N PRO A 82 10.64 -12.53 2.50
CA PRO A 82 9.41 -13.00 1.89
C PRO A 82 8.30 -13.11 2.92
N LEU A 83 7.06 -12.89 2.50
CA LEU A 83 5.92 -13.03 3.39
C LEU A 83 5.83 -14.47 3.91
N PRO A 84 5.53 -14.66 5.21
CA PRO A 84 5.30 -15.99 5.73
C PRO A 84 4.20 -16.68 4.94
N LYS A 85 4.36 -17.99 4.76
CA LYS A 85 3.40 -18.80 4.03
C LYS A 85 2.04 -18.71 4.71
N GLY A 86 1.00 -18.45 3.92
CA GLY A 86 -0.37 -18.38 4.43
C GLY A 86 -0.78 -17.05 5.04
N MET A 87 0.15 -16.07 5.12
CA MET A 87 -0.20 -14.75 5.66
C MET A 87 -1.13 -13.99 4.73
N VAL A 88 -0.82 -13.95 3.44
CA VAL A 88 -1.66 -13.30 2.43
C VAL A 88 -2.26 -14.36 1.54
N LEU A 89 -3.59 -14.32 1.40
CA LEU A 89 -4.35 -15.32 0.65
C LEU A 89 -4.66 -14.79 -0.74
N GLY A 90 -3.98 -15.31 -1.73
CA GLY A 90 -4.12 -14.89 -3.11
C GLY A 90 -3.25 -13.69 -3.44
N PRO A 91 -3.16 -13.32 -4.72
CA PRO A 91 -2.34 -12.18 -5.13
C PRO A 91 -2.96 -10.86 -4.69
N PRO A 92 -2.13 -9.85 -4.36
CA PRO A 92 -2.65 -8.51 -4.09
C PRO A 92 -3.30 -7.92 -5.34
N HIS A 93 -4.29 -7.05 -5.15
CA HIS A 93 -4.97 -6.39 -6.24
C HIS A 93 -4.72 -4.88 -6.17
N LEU A 94 -3.99 -4.36 -7.15
CA LEU A 94 -3.65 -2.93 -7.21
C LEU A 94 -4.69 -2.18 -8.02
N GLU A 95 -5.19 -1.08 -7.45
CA GLU A 95 -6.10 -0.18 -8.12
C GLU A 95 -5.55 1.24 -8.03
N CYS A 96 -5.59 1.96 -9.14
CA CYS A 96 -5.06 3.32 -9.18
C CYS A 96 -6.12 4.27 -9.75
N PHE A 97 -6.20 5.47 -9.16
CA PHE A 97 -7.20 6.45 -9.52
C PHE A 97 -6.62 7.86 -9.54
N GLU A 98 -7.10 8.68 -10.44
CA GLU A 98 -6.81 10.12 -10.39
C GLU A 98 -7.93 10.79 -9.59
N ALA A 99 -7.54 11.72 -8.71
CA ALA A 99 -8.53 12.46 -7.93
C ALA A 99 -9.11 13.58 -8.79
N VAL A 100 -10.41 13.52 -9.00
CA VAL A 100 -11.12 14.54 -9.79
C VAL A 100 -11.45 15.71 -8.90
N ALA A 101 -11.06 16.91 -9.31
CA ALA A 101 -11.41 18.13 -8.57
C ALA A 101 -12.90 18.44 -8.76
N LEU A 102 -13.61 18.54 -7.63
CA LEU A 102 -15.02 18.88 -7.63
C LEU A 102 -15.18 20.21 -6.91
N ASP A 103 -15.92 21.13 -7.52
CA ASP A 103 -15.99 22.50 -7.02
C ASP A 103 -16.66 22.63 -5.65
N ASP A 104 -17.57 21.73 -5.32
CA ASP A 104 -18.41 21.83 -4.13
C ASP A 104 -18.26 20.66 -3.15
N CYS A 105 -17.15 19.96 -3.21
CA CYS A 105 -16.94 18.83 -2.29
C CYS A 105 -15.79 19.04 -1.36
#